data_ec4a8861d936b86c32925ed0057be4c8
#
_entry.id   ec4a8861d936b86c32925ed0057be4c8
#
_cell.length_a   1.000
_cell.length_b   1.000
_cell.length_c   1.000
_cell.angle_alpha   90.00
_cell.angle_beta   90.00
_cell.angle_gamma   90.00
#
_symmetry.space_group_name_H-M   'P 1'
#
loop_
_entity.id
_entity.type
_entity.pdbx_description
1 polymer ?
#
loop_
_entity_poly.entity_id
_entity_poly.type
_entity_poly.pdbx_seq_one_letter_code
_entity_poly.pdbx_strand_id
1 'polypeptide(L)'
;EGRAEPMMGKVAIGKVVMNRIDSDRHPNDICGVVHEGPHRESWKTRGKDVPEQDRKFFPIRNKCDFSWYCDGKKDIVWVSYMDGTPIDSNATAWRDSINVALFVMTGELRDVTNGADHYYNYNISNPYWVGAMDETAVIGNHRFMKEKR
;
A
#
# COMPACT_ATOMS: atom_id res chain seq x y z
N GLU A 1 -3.16 -1.73 5.04
CA GLU A 1 -1.79 -2.19 5.31
C GLU A 1 -1.30 -1.70 6.68
N GLY A 2 -0.45 -2.46 7.33
CA GLY A 2 0.24 -2.01 8.55
C GLY A 2 -0.60 -1.84 9.81
N ARG A 3 -1.85 -2.33 9.87
CA ARG A 3 -2.72 -2.15 11.04
C ARG A 3 -2.07 -2.60 12.35
N ALA A 4 -1.39 -3.73 12.34
CA ALA A 4 -0.72 -4.31 13.51
C ALA A 4 0.71 -3.77 13.74
N GLU A 5 1.19 -2.90 12.87
CA GLU A 5 2.53 -2.35 12.99
C GLU A 5 2.62 -1.25 14.07
N PRO A 6 3.77 -1.12 14.73
CA PRO A 6 4.05 0.04 15.57
C PRO A 6 4.01 1.33 14.73
N MET A 7 3.88 2.47 15.38
CA MET A 7 3.77 3.79 14.72
C MET A 7 4.85 4.01 13.65
N MET A 8 6.10 3.66 13.95
CA MET A 8 7.21 3.81 13.00
C MET A 8 7.07 2.89 11.78
N GLY A 9 6.51 1.69 11.95
CA GLY A 9 6.18 0.79 10.84
C GLY A 9 5.11 1.37 9.92
N LYS A 10 4.08 2.01 10.48
CA LYS A 10 3.06 2.71 9.70
C LYS A 10 3.65 3.89 8.91
N VAL A 11 4.54 4.67 9.55
CA VAL A 11 5.28 5.76 8.88
C VAL A 11 6.09 5.22 7.72
N ALA A 12 6.82 4.13 7.94
CA ALA A 12 7.65 3.51 6.92
C ALA A 12 6.84 3.04 5.70
N ILE A 13 5.67 2.41 5.92
CA ILE A 13 4.77 2.01 4.83
C ILE A 13 4.27 3.25 4.06
N GLY A 14 3.87 4.30 4.76
CA GLY A 14 3.48 5.57 4.13
C GLY A 14 4.60 6.20 3.31
N LYS A 15 5.85 6.12 3.79
CA LYS A 15 7.02 6.62 3.05
C LYS A 15 7.28 5.84 1.76
N VAL A 16 7.03 4.53 1.72
CA VAL A 16 7.10 3.76 0.47
C VAL A 16 6.13 4.30 -0.57
N VAL A 17 4.90 4.66 -0.17
CA VAL A 17 3.93 5.28 -1.09
C VAL A 17 4.48 6.59 -1.66
N MET A 18 5.04 7.46 -0.82
CA MET A 18 5.62 8.74 -1.27
C MET A 18 6.84 8.53 -2.17
N ASN A 19 7.74 7.60 -1.81
CA ASN A 19 8.91 7.27 -2.63
C ASN A 19 8.52 6.75 -4.02
N ARG A 20 7.41 6.01 -4.12
CA ARG A 20 6.87 5.57 -5.41
C ARG A 20 6.36 6.74 -6.23
N ILE A 21 5.62 7.69 -5.63
CA ILE A 21 5.12 8.90 -6.31
C ILE A 21 6.28 9.73 -6.88
N ASP A 22 7.39 9.79 -6.16
CA ASP A 22 8.59 10.52 -6.56
C ASP A 22 9.44 9.75 -7.61
N SER A 23 9.02 8.55 -7.98
CA SER A 23 9.72 7.67 -8.92
C SER A 23 9.04 7.66 -10.28
N ASP A 24 9.82 7.77 -11.36
CA ASP A 24 9.33 7.66 -12.75
C ASP A 24 8.77 6.27 -13.11
N ARG A 25 8.89 5.28 -12.21
CA ARG A 25 8.48 3.89 -12.44
C ARG A 25 7.10 3.55 -11.93
N HIS A 26 6.53 4.41 -11.14
CA HIS A 26 5.23 4.24 -10.50
C HIS A 26 4.28 5.38 -10.86
N PRO A 27 2.99 5.24 -10.62
CA PRO A 27 2.06 6.35 -10.74
C PRO A 27 2.49 7.56 -9.91
N ASN A 28 2.24 8.77 -10.41
CA ASN A 28 2.65 10.03 -9.80
C ASN A 28 1.62 10.59 -8.80
N ASP A 29 0.69 9.79 -8.34
CA ASP A 29 -0.31 10.16 -7.33
C ASP A 29 -0.60 9.01 -6.38
N ILE A 30 -1.11 9.34 -5.19
CA ILE A 30 -1.38 8.38 -4.11
C ILE A 30 -2.36 7.31 -4.56
N CYS A 31 -3.45 7.69 -5.22
CA CYS A 31 -4.48 6.74 -5.63
C CYS A 31 -3.92 5.75 -6.66
N GLY A 32 -3.16 6.24 -7.63
CA GLY A 32 -2.49 5.40 -8.62
C GLY A 32 -1.56 4.39 -7.96
N VAL A 33 -0.69 4.83 -7.05
CA VAL A 33 0.25 3.95 -6.33
C VAL A 33 -0.47 2.90 -5.49
N VAL A 34 -1.48 3.27 -4.70
CA VAL A 34 -2.15 2.31 -3.81
C VAL A 34 -3.09 1.34 -4.53
N HIS A 35 -3.46 1.67 -5.78
CA HIS A 35 -4.22 0.79 -6.65
C HIS A 35 -3.37 0.11 -7.73
N GLU A 36 -2.04 0.17 -7.60
CA GLU A 36 -1.11 -0.40 -8.55
C GLU A 36 -1.21 -1.93 -8.59
N GLY A 37 -1.10 -2.47 -9.80
CA GLY A 37 -1.13 -3.90 -10.03
C GLY A 37 -1.72 -4.25 -11.40
N PRO A 38 -1.60 -5.52 -11.82
CA PRO A 38 -2.13 -5.96 -13.10
C PRO A 38 -3.66 -5.99 -13.09
N HIS A 39 -4.24 -5.49 -14.18
CA HIS A 39 -5.68 -5.49 -14.43
C HIS A 39 -6.05 -6.42 -15.57
N ARG A 40 -7.26 -6.91 -15.58
CA ARG A 40 -7.85 -7.65 -16.69
C ARG A 40 -9.12 -6.99 -17.17
N GLU A 41 -9.31 -6.99 -18.48
CA GLU A 41 -10.56 -6.51 -19.07
C GLU A 41 -11.73 -7.44 -18.71
N SER A 42 -12.88 -6.84 -18.40
CA SER A 42 -14.13 -7.54 -18.15
C SER A 42 -14.54 -8.43 -19.33
N TRP A 43 -15.06 -9.61 -19.06
CA TRP A 43 -15.66 -10.47 -20.10
C TRP A 43 -16.82 -9.78 -20.85
N LYS A 44 -17.43 -8.75 -20.25
CA LYS A 44 -18.54 -7.98 -20.85
C LYS A 44 -18.07 -7.07 -21.98
N THR A 45 -16.79 -6.68 -22.00
CA THR A 45 -16.22 -5.77 -22.99
C THR A 45 -15.11 -6.41 -23.81
N ARG A 46 -14.41 -7.40 -23.26
CA ARG A 46 -13.28 -8.08 -23.91
C ARG A 46 -13.68 -8.77 -25.21
N GLY A 47 -12.95 -8.47 -26.28
CA GLY A 47 -13.19 -9.05 -27.61
C GLY A 47 -14.45 -8.55 -28.28
N LYS A 48 -15.05 -7.45 -27.81
CA LYS A 48 -16.21 -6.82 -28.41
C LYS A 48 -15.82 -5.47 -29.01
N ASP A 49 -16.61 -5.04 -29.98
CA ASP A 49 -16.49 -3.68 -30.56
C ASP A 49 -17.09 -2.66 -29.59
N VAL A 50 -16.29 -2.31 -28.57
CA VAL A 50 -16.66 -1.36 -27.52
C VAL A 50 -15.59 -0.27 -27.52
N PRO A 51 -15.98 1.02 -27.55
CA PRO A 51 -15.04 2.14 -27.43
C PRO A 51 -14.14 2.03 -26.21
N GLU A 52 -12.91 2.48 -26.31
CA GLU A 52 -11.89 2.32 -25.26
C GLU A 52 -12.36 2.89 -23.91
N GLN A 53 -13.01 4.05 -23.91
CA GLN A 53 -13.55 4.70 -22.71
C GLN A 53 -14.67 3.90 -22.02
N ASP A 54 -15.32 2.97 -22.73
CA ASP A 54 -16.41 2.14 -22.20
C ASP A 54 -15.93 0.75 -21.74
N ARG A 55 -14.66 0.42 -22.01
CA ARG A 55 -14.04 -0.82 -21.54
C ARG A 55 -13.88 -0.80 -20.04
N LYS A 56 -14.20 -1.93 -19.39
CA LYS A 56 -14.12 -2.08 -17.95
C LYS A 56 -12.97 -3.00 -17.58
N PHE A 57 -12.07 -2.50 -16.75
CA PHE A 57 -10.94 -3.25 -16.21
C PHE A 57 -11.12 -3.49 -14.72
N PHE A 58 -10.68 -4.64 -14.26
CA PHE A 58 -10.70 -5.02 -12.85
C PHE A 58 -9.33 -5.53 -12.42
N PRO A 59 -8.89 -5.25 -11.20
CA PRO A 59 -7.62 -5.76 -10.69
C PRO A 59 -7.65 -7.29 -10.65
N ILE A 60 -6.52 -7.91 -10.92
CA ILE A 60 -6.37 -9.36 -10.82
C ILE A 60 -6.22 -9.73 -9.35
N ARG A 61 -7.13 -10.57 -8.86
CA ARG A 61 -7.18 -10.97 -7.45
C ARG A 61 -5.84 -11.46 -6.93
N ASN A 62 -5.44 -10.96 -5.76
CA ASN A 62 -4.20 -11.27 -5.04
C ASN A 62 -2.91 -10.96 -5.84
N LYS A 63 -2.96 -10.04 -6.80
CA LYS A 63 -1.78 -9.63 -7.59
C LYS A 63 -1.49 -8.13 -7.50
N CYS A 64 -2.20 -7.39 -6.68
CA CYS A 64 -1.95 -5.97 -6.48
C CYS A 64 -0.78 -5.77 -5.52
N ASP A 65 -0.07 -4.67 -5.70
CA ASP A 65 1.07 -4.30 -4.88
C ASP A 65 0.67 -4.05 -3.43
N PHE A 66 -0.50 -3.42 -3.24
CA PHE A 66 -1.17 -3.32 -1.96
C PHE A 66 -2.29 -4.36 -1.89
N SER A 67 -2.11 -5.37 -1.05
CA SER A 67 -2.93 -6.58 -1.05
C SER A 67 -4.41 -6.33 -0.81
N TRP A 68 -4.77 -5.36 0.01
CA TRP A 68 -6.16 -5.00 0.36
C TRP A 68 -6.99 -4.63 -0.88
N TYR A 69 -6.37 -3.97 -1.88
CA TYR A 69 -7.07 -3.47 -3.06
C TYR A 69 -7.70 -4.60 -3.90
N CYS A 70 -7.13 -5.80 -3.90
CA CYS A 70 -7.63 -6.89 -4.73
C CYS A 70 -7.66 -8.26 -4.04
N ASP A 71 -7.72 -8.30 -2.72
CA ASP A 71 -7.86 -9.54 -1.94
C ASP A 71 -9.28 -10.14 -1.99
N GLY A 72 -10.23 -9.37 -2.53
CA GLY A 72 -11.63 -9.75 -2.69
C GLY A 72 -12.44 -9.64 -1.41
N LYS A 73 -11.91 -9.01 -0.37
CA LYS A 73 -12.66 -8.66 0.84
C LYS A 73 -13.29 -7.28 0.69
N LYS A 74 -14.18 -6.94 1.59
CA LYS A 74 -14.75 -5.58 1.67
C LYS A 74 -13.77 -4.68 2.42
N ASP A 75 -13.48 -3.50 1.86
CA ASP A 75 -12.62 -2.48 2.48
C ASP A 75 -13.40 -1.70 3.54
N ILE A 76 -13.97 -2.42 4.49
CA ILE A 76 -14.75 -1.86 5.59
C ILE A 76 -14.01 -2.13 6.89
N VAL A 77 -13.65 -1.06 7.59
CA VAL A 77 -13.07 -1.13 8.93
C VAL A 77 -14.18 -0.79 9.94
N TRP A 78 -14.54 -1.77 10.76
CA TRP A 78 -15.45 -1.55 11.87
C TRP A 78 -14.66 -1.01 13.05
N VAL A 79 -15.06 0.16 13.54
CA VAL A 79 -14.40 0.88 14.62
C VAL A 79 -15.44 1.37 15.61
N SER A 80 -15.10 1.38 16.89
CA SER A 80 -15.97 1.86 17.97
C SER A 80 -15.35 3.05 18.67
N TYR A 81 -16.14 4.09 18.86
CA TYR A 81 -15.77 5.31 19.56
C TYR A 81 -16.78 5.63 20.66
N MET A 82 -16.32 6.24 21.74
CA MET A 82 -17.14 6.87 22.77
C MET A 82 -16.61 8.30 22.98
N ASP A 83 -17.46 9.30 22.77
CA ASP A 83 -17.12 10.73 22.87
C ASP A 83 -15.85 11.11 22.08
N GLY A 84 -15.71 10.55 20.87
CA GLY A 84 -14.55 10.77 20.01
C GLY A 84 -13.28 10.00 20.41
N THR A 85 -13.34 9.20 21.48
CA THR A 85 -12.22 8.37 21.94
C THR A 85 -12.36 6.94 21.41
N PRO A 86 -11.33 6.37 20.79
CA PRO A 86 -11.32 4.97 20.39
C PRO A 86 -11.47 4.04 21.61
N ILE A 87 -12.41 3.12 21.56
CA ILE A 87 -12.66 2.16 22.64
C ILE A 87 -12.27 0.72 22.30
N ASP A 88 -11.77 0.48 21.10
CA ASP A 88 -11.23 -0.81 20.71
C ASP A 88 -9.90 -0.65 19.92
N SER A 89 -9.17 -1.76 19.77
CA SER A 89 -7.88 -1.78 19.10
C SER A 89 -7.97 -1.42 17.61
N ASN A 90 -9.09 -1.72 16.94
CA ASN A 90 -9.30 -1.35 15.55
C ASN A 90 -9.46 0.17 15.41
N ALA A 91 -10.26 0.79 16.28
CA ALA A 91 -10.45 2.25 16.29
C ALA A 91 -9.15 2.99 16.59
N THR A 92 -8.33 2.50 17.54
CA THR A 92 -7.01 3.04 17.82
C THR A 92 -6.10 2.92 16.61
N ALA A 93 -5.98 1.72 16.01
CA ALA A 93 -5.13 1.49 14.84
C ALA A 93 -5.58 2.33 13.64
N TRP A 94 -6.88 2.51 13.44
CA TRP A 94 -7.45 3.34 12.38
C TRP A 94 -7.11 4.82 12.56
N ARG A 95 -7.33 5.37 13.75
CA ARG A 95 -6.96 6.75 14.09
C ARG A 95 -5.48 6.99 13.88
N ASP A 96 -4.63 6.08 14.36
CA ASP A 96 -3.18 6.19 14.22
C ASP A 96 -2.76 6.15 12.75
N SER A 97 -3.41 5.30 11.94
CA SER A 97 -3.13 5.21 10.50
C SER A 97 -3.52 6.50 9.76
N ILE A 98 -4.67 7.11 10.10
CA ILE A 98 -5.08 8.41 9.53
C ILE A 98 -4.06 9.49 9.90
N ASN A 99 -3.67 9.59 11.17
CA ASN A 99 -2.71 10.57 11.63
C ASN A 99 -1.36 10.41 10.92
N VAL A 100 -0.86 9.18 10.80
CA VAL A 100 0.38 8.89 10.07
C VAL A 100 0.26 9.29 8.61
N ALA A 101 -0.84 8.94 7.94
CA ALA A 101 -1.04 9.30 6.53
C ALA A 101 -0.98 10.82 6.34
N LEU A 102 -1.70 11.58 7.18
CA LEU A 102 -1.68 13.04 7.13
C LEU A 102 -0.26 13.59 7.33
N PHE A 103 0.47 13.13 8.34
CA PHE A 103 1.85 13.58 8.58
C PHE A 103 2.82 13.20 7.45
N VAL A 104 2.70 12.00 6.90
CA VAL A 104 3.55 11.58 5.77
C VAL A 104 3.30 12.46 4.54
N MET A 105 2.04 12.83 4.29
CA MET A 105 1.66 13.68 3.16
C MET A 105 2.15 15.12 3.28
N THR A 106 2.44 15.64 4.49
CA THR A 106 3.04 16.99 4.64
C THR A 106 4.47 17.06 4.12
N GLY A 107 5.14 15.92 3.94
CA GLY A 107 6.54 15.85 3.54
C GLY A 107 7.53 16.16 4.68
N GLU A 108 7.08 16.58 5.86
CA GLU A 108 7.94 16.98 6.98
C GLU A 108 8.67 15.80 7.64
N LEU A 109 8.10 14.60 7.59
CA LEU A 109 8.71 13.43 8.17
C LEU A 109 9.89 12.94 7.33
N ARG A 110 11.04 12.74 8.00
CA ARG A 110 12.20 12.10 7.36
C ARG A 110 11.82 10.70 6.85
N ASP A 111 12.34 10.32 5.70
CA ASP A 111 12.23 8.97 5.19
C ASP A 111 13.11 8.01 6.02
N VAL A 112 12.43 7.19 6.81
CA VAL A 112 13.07 6.16 7.66
C VAL A 112 13.38 4.87 6.89
N THR A 113 12.95 4.79 5.63
CA THR A 113 13.13 3.61 4.78
C THR A 113 14.34 3.73 3.84
N ASN A 114 15.04 4.87 3.86
CA ASN A 114 16.18 5.15 2.97
C ASN A 114 15.86 5.03 1.47
N GLY A 115 14.66 5.47 1.08
CA GLY A 115 14.21 5.48 -0.31
C GLY A 115 13.67 4.14 -0.79
N ALA A 116 13.17 3.28 0.09
CA ALA A 116 12.52 2.04 -0.30
C ALA A 116 11.25 2.30 -1.13
N ASP A 117 11.05 1.49 -2.14
CA ASP A 117 9.87 1.47 -3.01
C ASP A 117 9.09 0.15 -2.89
N HIS A 118 9.63 -0.83 -2.14
CA HIS A 118 9.01 -2.11 -1.86
C HIS A 118 9.15 -2.46 -0.38
N TYR A 119 8.21 -3.28 0.12
CA TYR A 119 8.30 -3.87 1.45
C TYR A 119 7.54 -5.19 1.50
N TYR A 120 7.87 -6.01 2.48
CA TYR A 120 7.14 -7.25 2.77
C TYR A 120 7.29 -7.63 4.24
N ASN A 121 6.29 -8.33 4.76
CA ASN A 121 6.35 -8.89 6.11
C ASN A 121 7.13 -10.22 6.07
N TYR A 122 8.35 -10.20 6.60
CA TYR A 122 9.27 -11.34 6.55
C TYR A 122 8.85 -12.53 7.43
N ASN A 123 7.87 -12.35 8.32
CA ASN A 123 7.36 -13.45 9.13
C ASN A 123 6.32 -14.30 8.40
N ILE A 124 5.70 -13.77 7.35
CA ILE A 124 4.57 -14.43 6.67
C ILE A 124 4.77 -14.58 5.16
N SER A 125 5.79 -13.97 4.58
CA SER A 125 6.02 -14.03 3.13
C SER A 125 7.51 -14.00 2.79
N ASN A 126 7.85 -14.58 1.65
CA ASN A 126 9.18 -14.51 1.04
C ASN A 126 8.99 -14.29 -0.47
N PRO A 127 8.79 -13.06 -0.90
CA PRO A 127 8.54 -12.75 -2.31
C PRO A 127 9.72 -13.09 -3.22
N TYR A 128 9.44 -13.57 -4.42
CA TYR A 128 10.47 -13.99 -5.39
C TYR A 128 11.40 -12.85 -5.82
N TRP A 129 10.94 -11.60 -5.75
CA TRP A 129 11.70 -10.42 -6.16
C TRP A 129 12.75 -9.96 -5.15
N VAL A 130 12.73 -10.46 -3.90
CA VAL A 130 13.64 -10.03 -2.83
C VAL A 130 15.11 -10.17 -3.24
N GLY A 131 15.48 -11.24 -3.95
CA GLY A 131 16.86 -11.46 -4.39
C GLY A 131 17.37 -10.44 -5.43
N ALA A 132 16.46 -9.73 -6.10
CA ALA A 132 16.78 -8.70 -7.08
C ALA A 132 16.87 -7.29 -6.49
N MET A 133 16.63 -7.13 -5.20
CA MET A 133 16.56 -5.84 -4.51
C MET A 133 17.62 -5.69 -3.43
N ASP A 134 17.88 -4.45 -3.04
CA ASP A 134 18.71 -4.11 -1.88
C ASP A 134 17.83 -3.82 -0.67
N GLU A 135 18.14 -4.44 0.47
CA GLU A 135 17.48 -4.13 1.73
C GLU A 135 17.97 -2.78 2.25
N THR A 136 17.06 -1.87 2.53
CA THR A 136 17.37 -0.50 2.97
C THR A 136 17.05 -0.26 4.44
N ALA A 137 16.08 -0.97 5.00
CA ALA A 137 15.70 -0.90 6.40
C ALA A 137 14.91 -2.15 6.86
N VAL A 138 14.94 -2.41 8.17
CA VAL A 138 14.05 -3.37 8.83
C VAL A 138 13.34 -2.62 9.95
N ILE A 139 12.01 -2.51 9.88
CA ILE A 139 11.20 -1.74 10.82
C ILE A 139 9.93 -2.54 11.14
N GLY A 140 9.70 -2.82 12.42
CA GLY A 140 8.60 -3.67 12.85
C GLY A 140 8.72 -5.08 12.26
N ASN A 141 7.66 -5.56 11.65
CA ASN A 141 7.62 -6.86 11.00
C ASN A 141 7.95 -6.82 9.51
N HIS A 142 8.45 -5.69 9.00
CA HIS A 142 8.68 -5.49 7.58
C HIS A 142 10.15 -5.25 7.25
N ARG A 143 10.58 -5.83 6.11
CA ARG A 143 11.81 -5.44 5.40
C ARG A 143 11.45 -4.50 4.28
N PHE A 144 12.19 -3.41 4.20
CA PHE A 144 12.05 -2.37 3.20
C PHE A 144 13.16 -2.52 2.18
N MET A 145 12.78 -2.50 0.91
CA MET A 145 13.63 -2.87 -0.20
C MET A 145 13.60 -1.79 -1.27
N LYS A 146 14.68 -1.69 -2.02
CA LYS A 146 14.81 -0.82 -3.18
C LYS A 146 15.38 -1.60 -4.35
N GLU A 147 14.92 -1.33 -5.57
CA GLU A 147 15.51 -1.93 -6.76
C GLU A 147 16.99 -1.57 -6.89
N LYS A 148 17.80 -2.57 -7.23
CA LYS A 148 19.22 -2.36 -7.57
C LYS A 148 19.33 -1.43 -8.75
N ARG A 149 20.20 -0.43 -8.63
CA ARG A 149 20.56 0.47 -9.74
C ARG A 149 21.59 -0.17 -10.64
#